data_277fee67376444a141b1ea89c8d3db22
#
_entry.id   277fee67376444a141b1ea89c8d3db22
#
_cell.length_a   1.000
_cell.length_b   1.000
_cell.length_c   1.000
_cell.angle_alpha   90.00
_cell.angle_beta   90.00
_cell.angle_gamma   90.00
#
_symmetry.space_group_name_H-M   'P 1'
#
loop_
_entity.id
_entity.type
_entity.pdbx_description
1 polymer ?
#
loop_
_entity_poly.entity_id
_entity_poly.type
_entity_poly.pdbx_seq_one_letter_code
_entity_poly.pdbx_strand_id
1 'polypeptide(L)'
;MSESKTQQELDFERKHEQDLQRLRGLRLIDDDFMAAVFEDTACAEFLLQIILKRKDLKVREVHGQYGIKNLQGRSVRLDILAIDEQNRAYNIEVQRSDRGASEKRARYNSSLLDANLTSSGSSYDALNETYVIFITENDVLKAGLPIYHIYRMVEETGTVFNDQSHIIYVNSQIKDETALGKLMHDFFCTDAKDMFYSVLANRVQYFKQIGRAHV
;
A
#
# COMPACT_ATOMS: atom_id res chain seq x y z
N MET A 1 -3.14 -7.40 -51.69
CA MET A 1 -2.99 -5.94 -51.53
C MET A 1 -3.06 -5.68 -50.03
N SER A 2 -1.94 -5.38 -49.35
CA SER A 2 -1.97 -5.02 -47.94
C SER A 2 -2.46 -3.58 -47.86
N GLU A 3 -3.60 -3.36 -47.22
CA GLU A 3 -4.05 -2.00 -46.89
C GLU A 3 -3.00 -1.32 -46.02
N SER A 4 -2.53 -0.17 -46.45
CA SER A 4 -1.61 0.65 -45.66
C SER A 4 -2.40 1.25 -44.51
N LYS A 5 -1.93 0.96 -43.28
CA LYS A 5 -2.52 1.53 -42.05
C LYS A 5 -2.55 3.06 -42.12
N THR A 6 -3.60 3.63 -41.58
CA THR A 6 -3.73 5.09 -41.47
C THR A 6 -2.76 5.64 -40.41
N GLN A 7 -2.44 6.92 -40.50
CA GLN A 7 -1.57 7.58 -39.49
C GLN A 7 -2.14 7.45 -38.07
N GLN A 8 -3.48 7.47 -37.92
CA GLN A 8 -4.13 7.30 -36.62
C GLN A 8 -3.95 5.88 -36.05
N GLU A 9 -4.02 4.85 -36.90
CA GLU A 9 -3.75 3.46 -36.50
C GLU A 9 -2.30 3.25 -36.08
N LEU A 10 -1.36 3.82 -36.82
CA LEU A 10 0.07 3.77 -36.47
C LEU A 10 0.38 4.50 -35.18
N ASP A 11 -0.25 5.64 -34.91
CA ASP A 11 -0.08 6.40 -33.68
C ASP A 11 -0.70 5.66 -32.49
N PHE A 12 -1.84 5.00 -32.69
CA PHE A 12 -2.47 4.15 -31.68
C PHE A 12 -1.58 2.96 -31.31
N GLU A 13 -1.08 2.21 -32.31
CA GLU A 13 -0.17 1.07 -32.09
C GLU A 13 1.10 1.48 -31.35
N ARG A 14 1.70 2.59 -31.72
CA ARG A 14 2.90 3.12 -31.06
C ARG A 14 2.63 3.48 -29.59
N LYS A 15 1.51 4.14 -29.31
CA LYS A 15 1.12 4.48 -27.95
C LYS A 15 0.85 3.22 -27.13
N HIS A 16 0.14 2.27 -27.70
CA HIS A 16 -0.16 0.99 -27.05
C HIS A 16 1.12 0.21 -26.71
N GLU A 17 2.09 0.12 -27.62
CA GLU A 17 3.39 -0.53 -27.33
C GLU A 17 4.16 0.21 -26.22
N GLN A 18 4.12 1.53 -26.19
CA GLN A 18 4.71 2.32 -25.10
C GLN A 18 4.05 2.02 -23.75
N ASP A 19 2.72 1.92 -23.72
CA ASP A 19 1.97 1.59 -22.50
C ASP A 19 2.28 0.17 -22.02
N LEU A 20 2.42 -0.79 -22.95
CA LEU A 20 2.85 -2.15 -22.62
C LEU A 20 4.28 -2.20 -22.06
N GLN A 21 5.21 -1.46 -22.65
CA GLN A 21 6.58 -1.37 -22.14
C GLN A 21 6.62 -0.75 -20.74
N ARG A 22 5.82 0.30 -20.51
CA ARG A 22 5.66 0.91 -19.20
C ARG A 22 5.13 -0.10 -18.18
N LEU A 23 4.06 -0.83 -18.51
CA LEU A 23 3.46 -1.85 -17.65
C LEU A 23 4.47 -2.95 -17.29
N ARG A 24 5.29 -3.41 -18.24
CA ARG A 24 6.34 -4.40 -17.98
C ARG A 24 7.38 -3.93 -16.96
N GLY A 25 7.68 -2.62 -16.94
CA GLY A 25 8.63 -2.01 -16.01
C GLY A 25 8.07 -1.71 -14.61
N LEU A 26 6.74 -1.77 -14.40
CA LEU A 26 6.13 -1.44 -13.11
C LEU A 26 6.48 -2.49 -12.05
N ARG A 27 6.66 -2.00 -10.82
CA ARG A 27 6.99 -2.76 -9.60
C ARG A 27 5.96 -2.47 -8.52
N LEU A 28 5.85 -3.30 -7.50
CA LEU A 28 4.94 -3.06 -6.39
C LEU A 28 5.27 -1.79 -5.57
N ILE A 29 6.49 -1.26 -5.71
CA ILE A 29 6.88 0.02 -5.11
C ILE A 29 6.35 1.24 -5.90
N ASP A 30 5.74 1.05 -7.06
CA ASP A 30 5.19 2.12 -7.89
C ASP A 30 3.68 2.26 -7.56
N ASP A 31 3.25 3.46 -7.13
CA ASP A 31 1.96 3.75 -6.46
C ASP A 31 0.73 3.17 -7.19
N ASP A 32 0.56 3.49 -8.48
CA ASP A 32 -0.61 3.04 -9.25
C ASP A 32 -0.65 1.51 -9.40
N PHE A 33 0.51 0.88 -9.56
CA PHE A 33 0.59 -0.58 -9.70
C PHE A 33 0.36 -1.29 -8.38
N MET A 34 0.91 -0.75 -7.29
CA MET A 34 0.64 -1.21 -5.94
C MET A 34 -0.87 -1.19 -5.64
N ALA A 35 -1.53 -0.05 -5.88
CA ALA A 35 -2.97 0.07 -5.66
C ALA A 35 -3.74 -1.01 -6.41
N ALA A 36 -3.46 -1.22 -7.71
CA ALA A 36 -4.13 -2.23 -8.52
C ALA A 36 -3.90 -3.68 -8.03
N VAL A 37 -2.69 -4.00 -7.58
CA VAL A 37 -2.37 -5.35 -7.07
C VAL A 37 -3.04 -5.60 -5.72
N PHE A 38 -2.97 -4.64 -4.80
CA PHE A 38 -3.45 -4.81 -3.43
C PHE A 38 -4.94 -4.46 -3.23
N GLU A 39 -5.68 -4.08 -4.27
CA GLU A 39 -7.14 -4.16 -4.28
C GLU A 39 -7.66 -5.61 -4.17
N ASP A 40 -6.80 -6.58 -4.44
CA ASP A 40 -7.10 -7.99 -4.19
C ASP A 40 -6.97 -8.28 -2.68
N THR A 41 -8.07 -8.78 -2.11
CA THR A 41 -8.17 -9.06 -0.66
C THR A 41 -7.10 -10.04 -0.18
N ALA A 42 -6.77 -11.08 -0.98
CA ALA A 42 -5.75 -12.06 -0.59
C ALA A 42 -4.34 -11.43 -0.59
N CYS A 43 -4.05 -10.53 -1.53
CA CYS A 43 -2.78 -9.81 -1.57
C CYS A 43 -2.65 -8.85 -0.37
N ALA A 44 -3.70 -8.09 -0.06
CA ALA A 44 -3.72 -7.16 1.08
C ALA A 44 -3.61 -7.91 2.42
N GLU A 45 -4.36 -9.01 2.58
CA GLU A 45 -4.28 -9.87 3.76
C GLU A 45 -2.86 -10.40 3.97
N PHE A 46 -2.27 -10.95 2.91
CA PHE A 46 -0.92 -11.49 2.95
C PHE A 46 0.13 -10.44 3.36
N LEU A 47 0.05 -9.24 2.78
CA LEU A 47 0.90 -8.10 3.12
C LEU A 47 0.80 -7.78 4.62
N LEU A 48 -0.42 -7.59 5.12
CA LEU A 48 -0.68 -7.26 6.51
C LEU A 48 -0.24 -8.37 7.47
N GLN A 49 -0.45 -9.64 7.12
CA GLN A 49 0.00 -10.78 7.92
C GLN A 49 1.52 -10.79 8.12
N ILE A 50 2.29 -10.42 7.09
CA ILE A 50 3.77 -10.33 7.19
C ILE A 50 4.19 -9.11 8.01
N ILE A 51 3.68 -7.91 7.70
CA ILE A 51 4.08 -6.67 8.37
C ILE A 51 3.75 -6.73 9.86
N LEU A 52 2.55 -7.19 10.22
CA LEU A 52 2.06 -7.24 11.60
C LEU A 52 2.43 -8.54 12.32
N LYS A 53 3.05 -9.51 11.63
CA LYS A 53 3.35 -10.87 12.15
C LYS A 53 2.10 -11.58 12.70
N ARG A 54 0.96 -11.39 12.06
CA ARG A 54 -0.34 -11.92 12.47
C ARG A 54 -0.93 -12.83 11.41
N LYS A 55 -0.66 -14.13 11.50
CA LYS A 55 -1.16 -15.15 10.58
C LYS A 55 -2.68 -15.36 10.65
N ASP A 56 -3.29 -14.95 11.75
CA ASP A 56 -4.73 -15.02 12.03
C ASP A 56 -5.53 -13.86 11.42
N LEU A 57 -4.85 -12.80 10.95
CA LEU A 57 -5.50 -11.64 10.36
C LEU A 57 -6.24 -12.04 9.09
N LYS A 58 -7.51 -11.65 9.00
CA LYS A 58 -8.38 -11.84 7.85
C LYS A 58 -8.95 -10.52 7.39
N VAL A 59 -8.68 -10.16 6.14
CA VAL A 59 -9.19 -8.95 5.52
C VAL A 59 -10.60 -9.21 4.97
N ARG A 60 -11.55 -8.36 5.35
CA ARG A 60 -12.94 -8.42 4.91
C ARG A 60 -13.16 -7.63 3.63
N GLU A 61 -12.58 -6.44 3.55
CA GLU A 61 -12.75 -5.52 2.42
C GLU A 61 -11.51 -4.69 2.16
N VAL A 62 -11.30 -4.34 0.90
CA VAL A 62 -10.19 -3.50 0.45
C VAL A 62 -10.71 -2.47 -0.54
N HIS A 63 -10.21 -1.25 -0.43
CA HIS A 63 -10.48 -0.15 -1.36
C HIS A 63 -9.16 0.47 -1.81
N GLY A 64 -8.88 0.41 -3.11
CA GLY A 64 -7.76 1.11 -3.73
C GLY A 64 -8.10 2.56 -4.01
N GLN A 65 -7.09 3.44 -3.93
CA GLN A 65 -7.22 4.87 -4.23
C GLN A 65 -8.39 5.53 -3.47
N TYR A 66 -8.56 5.19 -2.19
CA TYR A 66 -9.70 5.60 -1.37
C TYR A 66 -9.64 7.08 -1.01
N GLY A 67 -10.62 7.84 -1.51
CA GLY A 67 -10.71 9.28 -1.28
C GLY A 67 -11.42 9.64 0.02
N ILE A 68 -10.72 10.26 0.96
CA ILE A 68 -11.29 10.86 2.17
C ILE A 68 -11.48 12.35 1.94
N LYS A 69 -12.73 12.80 1.86
CA LYS A 69 -13.06 14.21 1.70
C LYS A 69 -13.06 14.90 3.06
N ASN A 70 -12.30 15.99 3.15
CA ASN A 70 -12.39 16.92 4.27
C ASN A 70 -12.99 18.22 3.77
N LEU A 71 -14.25 18.50 4.13
CA LEU A 71 -14.99 19.68 3.66
C LEU A 71 -14.43 21.00 4.21
N GLN A 72 -13.67 20.95 5.30
CA GLN A 72 -13.11 22.13 5.97
C GLN A 72 -11.59 22.25 5.82
N GLY A 73 -10.94 21.32 5.12
CA GLY A 73 -9.49 21.28 5.01
C GLY A 73 -8.99 20.39 3.87
N ARG A 74 -7.75 19.95 4.02
CA ARG A 74 -7.08 19.13 3.01
C ARG A 74 -7.67 17.72 2.99
N SER A 75 -8.26 17.33 1.88
CA SER A 75 -8.63 15.93 1.60
C SER A 75 -7.39 15.07 1.37
N VAL A 76 -7.49 13.78 1.61
CA VAL A 76 -6.44 12.79 1.29
C VAL A 76 -7.01 11.73 0.36
N ARG A 77 -6.12 11.13 -0.40
CA ARG A 77 -6.36 9.89 -1.13
C ARG A 77 -5.40 8.86 -0.58
N LEU A 78 -5.95 7.82 0.02
CA LEU A 78 -5.19 6.69 0.53
C LEU A 78 -4.91 5.73 -0.62
N ASP A 79 -3.69 5.19 -0.68
CA ASP A 79 -3.34 4.23 -1.73
C ASP A 79 -4.18 2.96 -1.55
N ILE A 80 -4.22 2.42 -0.34
CA ILE A 80 -5.08 1.30 0.04
C ILE A 80 -5.71 1.55 1.41
N LEU A 81 -7.02 1.32 1.51
CA LEU A 81 -7.74 1.16 2.78
C LEU A 81 -8.21 -0.28 2.86
N ALA A 82 -7.74 -1.04 3.86
CA ALA A 82 -8.22 -2.38 4.17
C ALA A 82 -8.93 -2.41 5.52
N ILE A 83 -9.97 -3.23 5.65
CA ILE A 83 -10.68 -3.47 6.91
C ILE A 83 -10.73 -4.97 7.17
N ASP A 84 -10.39 -5.41 8.37
CA ASP A 84 -10.40 -6.81 8.74
C ASP A 84 -11.73 -7.26 9.38
N GLU A 85 -11.84 -8.54 9.70
CA GLU A 85 -13.03 -9.12 10.33
C GLU A 85 -13.30 -8.58 11.73
N GLN A 86 -12.30 -7.99 12.41
CA GLN A 86 -12.44 -7.34 13.71
C GLN A 86 -12.70 -5.83 13.58
N ASN A 87 -13.02 -5.33 12.39
CA ASN A 87 -13.23 -3.92 12.06
C ASN A 87 -12.00 -3.02 12.29
N ARG A 88 -10.79 -3.56 12.34
CA ARG A 88 -9.58 -2.74 12.35
C ARG A 88 -9.32 -2.20 10.95
N ALA A 89 -8.88 -0.94 10.89
CA ALA A 89 -8.66 -0.26 9.64
C ALA A 89 -7.16 -0.04 9.37
N TYR A 90 -6.75 -0.31 8.15
CA TYR A 90 -5.36 -0.26 7.70
C TYR A 90 -5.25 0.66 6.50
N ASN A 91 -4.60 1.81 6.67
CA ASN A 91 -4.14 2.63 5.56
C ASN A 91 -2.73 2.18 5.18
N ILE A 92 -2.56 1.71 3.95
CA ILE A 92 -1.26 1.27 3.42
C ILE A 92 -0.86 2.24 2.33
N GLU A 93 0.30 2.85 2.47
CA GLU A 93 0.87 3.86 1.57
C GLU A 93 2.24 3.42 1.09
N VAL A 94 2.50 3.53 -0.20
CA VAL A 94 3.85 3.37 -0.76
C VAL A 94 4.44 4.74 -1.04
N GLN A 95 5.66 4.99 -0.58
CA GLN A 95 6.30 6.29 -0.76
C GLN A 95 7.73 6.17 -1.29
N ARG A 96 7.95 6.66 -2.50
CA ARG A 96 9.26 6.71 -3.15
C ARG A 96 10.05 7.97 -2.78
N SER A 97 9.40 8.93 -2.13
CA SER A 97 10.01 10.18 -1.68
C SER A 97 9.81 10.35 -0.18
N ASP A 98 10.87 10.73 0.54
CA ASP A 98 10.87 10.97 1.99
C ASP A 98 9.82 12.01 2.41
N ARG A 99 9.58 13.03 1.55
CA ARG A 99 8.56 14.06 1.80
C ARG A 99 7.14 13.50 1.83
N GLY A 100 6.91 12.37 1.16
CA GLY A 100 5.62 11.70 1.14
C GLY A 100 5.29 10.93 2.42
N ALA A 101 6.30 10.58 3.23
CA ALA A 101 6.16 9.77 4.44
C ALA A 101 6.51 10.54 5.73
N SER A 102 6.24 11.85 5.78
CA SER A 102 6.53 12.63 6.99
C SER A 102 5.65 12.22 8.17
N GLU A 103 6.17 12.41 9.39
CA GLU A 103 5.49 12.10 10.64
C GLU A 103 4.16 12.88 10.78
N LYS A 104 4.14 14.12 10.27
CA LYS A 104 2.92 14.95 10.28
C LYS A 104 1.87 14.42 9.32
N ARG A 105 2.27 13.85 8.16
CA ARG A 105 1.34 13.20 7.23
C ARG A 105 0.78 11.92 7.85
N ALA A 106 1.60 11.11 8.51
CA ALA A 106 1.14 9.92 9.20
C ALA A 106 0.07 10.25 10.25
N ARG A 107 0.34 11.25 11.10
CA ARG A 107 -0.63 11.75 12.07
C ARG A 107 -1.92 12.26 11.42
N TYR A 108 -1.80 12.99 10.31
CA TYR A 108 -2.97 13.54 9.61
C TYR A 108 -3.83 12.43 9.00
N ASN A 109 -3.22 11.44 8.36
CA ASN A 109 -3.93 10.28 7.83
C ASN A 109 -4.66 9.51 8.94
N SER A 110 -4.01 9.29 10.10
CA SER A 110 -4.63 8.66 11.27
C SER A 110 -5.89 9.41 11.73
N SER A 111 -5.78 10.74 11.89
CA SER A 111 -6.93 11.56 12.32
C SER A 111 -8.09 11.55 11.32
N LEU A 112 -7.79 11.50 10.03
CA LEU A 112 -8.83 11.42 8.99
C LEU A 112 -9.47 10.04 8.91
N LEU A 113 -8.73 8.96 9.15
CA LEU A 113 -9.30 7.61 9.28
C LEU A 113 -10.34 7.60 10.41
N ASP A 114 -9.96 8.05 11.60
CA ASP A 114 -10.85 8.12 12.75
C ASP A 114 -12.12 8.93 12.43
N ALA A 115 -11.96 10.13 11.87
CA ALA A 115 -13.06 11.02 11.54
C ALA A 115 -14.03 10.47 10.47
N ASN A 116 -13.56 9.64 9.55
CA ASN A 116 -14.37 9.15 8.42
C ASN A 116 -14.93 7.74 8.64
N LEU A 117 -14.30 6.94 9.48
CA LEU A 117 -14.79 5.60 9.82
C LEU A 117 -15.79 5.61 10.97
N THR A 118 -15.85 6.70 11.74
CA THR A 118 -16.73 6.86 12.89
C THR A 118 -18.07 7.43 12.47
N SER A 119 -19.15 6.74 12.80
CA SER A 119 -20.50 7.20 12.54
C SER A 119 -20.88 8.38 13.47
N SER A 120 -21.65 9.33 12.94
CA SER A 120 -22.18 10.44 13.75
C SER A 120 -22.97 9.91 14.97
N GLY A 121 -22.65 10.42 16.16
CA GLY A 121 -23.30 10.04 17.41
C GLY A 121 -22.74 8.77 18.08
N SER A 122 -21.73 8.13 17.49
CA SER A 122 -21.03 7.02 18.15
C SER A 122 -20.22 7.48 19.36
N SER A 123 -20.06 6.60 20.35
CA SER A 123 -19.11 6.82 21.45
C SER A 123 -17.68 6.81 20.94
N TYR A 124 -16.80 7.61 21.56
CA TYR A 124 -15.37 7.56 21.28
C TYR A 124 -14.74 6.19 21.58
N ASP A 125 -15.30 5.43 22.52
CA ASP A 125 -14.87 4.06 22.85
C ASP A 125 -15.17 3.05 21.72
N ALA A 126 -16.00 3.44 20.75
CA ALA A 126 -16.31 2.65 19.56
C ALA A 126 -15.41 2.96 18.35
N LEU A 127 -14.38 3.83 18.53
CA LEU A 127 -13.40 4.07 17.48
C LEU A 127 -12.70 2.77 17.09
N ASN A 128 -12.48 2.61 15.79
CA ASN A 128 -11.74 1.46 15.27
C ASN A 128 -10.28 1.51 15.71
N GLU A 129 -9.68 0.37 15.97
CA GLU A 129 -8.22 0.26 16.02
C GLU A 129 -7.68 0.56 14.61
N THR A 130 -6.75 1.50 14.48
CA THR A 130 -6.28 2.01 13.19
C THR A 130 -4.79 1.87 13.01
N TYR A 131 -4.38 1.57 11.78
CA TYR A 131 -3.00 1.44 11.36
C TYR A 131 -2.72 2.32 10.15
N VAL A 132 -1.70 3.19 10.26
CA VAL A 132 -1.14 3.91 9.11
C VAL A 132 0.23 3.30 8.82
N ILE A 133 0.35 2.63 7.68
CA ILE A 133 1.54 1.86 7.30
C ILE A 133 2.16 2.52 6.07
N PHE A 134 3.37 3.05 6.23
CA PHE A 134 4.18 3.54 5.12
C PHE A 134 5.21 2.48 4.72
N ILE A 135 5.20 2.07 3.46
CA ILE A 135 6.28 1.29 2.84
C ILE A 135 7.13 2.27 2.05
N THR A 136 8.34 2.54 2.52
CA THR A 136 9.18 3.60 1.99
C THR A 136 10.37 3.07 1.20
N GLU A 137 10.67 3.69 0.06
CA GLU A 137 11.85 3.33 -0.76
C GLU A 137 13.16 3.64 -0.03
N ASN A 138 13.17 4.71 0.80
CA ASN A 138 14.31 5.09 1.63
C ASN A 138 14.02 4.87 3.11
N ASP A 139 15.06 4.73 3.92
CA ASP A 139 14.96 4.69 5.37
C ASP A 139 14.68 6.10 5.93
N VAL A 140 13.41 6.47 6.04
CA VAL A 140 12.98 7.81 6.48
C VAL A 140 13.43 8.13 7.91
N LEU A 141 13.48 7.13 8.79
CA LEU A 141 13.89 7.30 10.19
C LEU A 141 15.40 7.09 10.43
N LYS A 142 16.14 6.68 9.40
CA LYS A 142 17.63 6.64 9.35
C LYS A 142 18.30 5.82 10.45
N ALA A 143 17.63 4.82 11.01
CA ALA A 143 18.20 3.93 12.01
C ALA A 143 18.61 2.55 11.46
N GLY A 144 18.45 2.32 10.15
CA GLY A 144 18.87 1.07 9.48
C GLY A 144 18.01 -0.15 9.81
N LEU A 145 16.83 0.04 10.40
CA LEU A 145 15.94 -1.07 10.77
C LEU A 145 14.96 -1.41 9.64
N PRO A 146 14.52 -2.67 9.52
CA PRO A 146 13.58 -3.10 8.50
C PRO A 146 12.16 -2.57 8.74
N ILE A 147 11.80 -2.28 10.00
CA ILE A 147 10.48 -1.82 10.40
C ILE A 147 10.56 -0.98 11.67
N TYR A 148 9.71 0.02 11.76
CA TYR A 148 9.59 0.91 12.90
C TYR A 148 8.14 0.98 13.35
N HIS A 149 7.89 0.77 14.64
CA HIS A 149 6.58 0.90 15.27
C HIS A 149 6.59 2.17 16.12
N ILE A 150 5.65 3.07 15.87
CA ILE A 150 5.54 4.35 16.56
C ILE A 150 4.34 4.30 17.49
N TYR A 151 4.57 4.60 18.77
CA TYR A 151 3.57 4.63 19.82
C TYR A 151 3.58 5.98 20.52
N ARG A 152 2.42 6.39 21.03
CA ARG A 152 2.34 7.48 22.01
C ARG A 152 2.70 6.94 23.38
N MET A 153 3.38 7.76 24.17
CA MET A 153 3.82 7.36 25.52
C MET A 153 3.38 8.38 26.55
N VAL A 154 3.08 7.91 27.74
CA VAL A 154 2.92 8.74 28.93
C VAL A 154 4.32 9.06 29.45
N GLU A 155 4.74 10.32 29.37
CA GLU A 155 6.13 10.74 29.66
C GLU A 155 6.52 10.42 31.11
N GLU A 156 5.62 10.68 32.05
CA GLU A 156 5.87 10.55 33.49
C GLU A 156 6.06 9.08 33.93
N THR A 157 5.46 8.13 33.23
CA THR A 157 5.50 6.70 33.62
C THR A 157 6.33 5.85 32.64
N GLY A 158 6.68 6.38 31.47
CA GLY A 158 7.33 5.63 30.39
C GLY A 158 6.47 4.51 29.80
N THR A 159 5.16 4.52 30.06
CA THR A 159 4.24 3.49 29.55
C THR A 159 3.61 3.89 28.22
N VAL A 160 3.22 2.91 27.40
CA VAL A 160 2.50 3.16 26.16
C VAL A 160 1.11 3.72 26.48
N PHE A 161 0.74 4.83 25.79
CA PHE A 161 -0.63 5.33 25.80
C PHE A 161 -1.44 4.51 24.78
N ASN A 162 -2.20 3.55 25.29
CA ASN A 162 -2.91 2.55 24.47
C ASN A 162 -4.20 3.12 23.88
N ASP A 163 -4.07 4.01 22.90
CA ASP A 163 -5.18 4.63 22.18
C ASP A 163 -5.58 3.86 20.90
N GLN A 164 -4.99 2.69 20.67
CA GLN A 164 -5.25 1.81 19.52
C GLN A 164 -5.03 2.49 18.15
N SER A 165 -4.18 3.52 18.10
CA SER A 165 -3.77 4.20 16.88
C SER A 165 -2.28 3.93 16.62
N HIS A 166 -1.99 3.21 15.53
CA HIS A 166 -0.66 2.71 15.23
C HIS A 166 -0.11 3.36 13.97
N ILE A 167 1.18 3.71 14.00
CA ILE A 167 1.90 4.15 12.80
C ILE A 167 3.10 3.22 12.62
N ILE A 168 3.26 2.70 11.40
CA ILE A 168 4.33 1.76 11.06
C ILE A 168 5.08 2.28 9.83
N TYR A 169 6.41 2.28 9.90
CA TYR A 169 7.26 2.50 8.74
C TYR A 169 7.99 1.21 8.38
N VAL A 170 7.90 0.81 7.13
CA VAL A 170 8.61 -0.34 6.56
C VAL A 170 9.69 0.19 5.63
N ASN A 171 10.95 -0.09 5.95
CA ASN A 171 12.11 0.28 5.14
C ASN A 171 12.33 -0.79 4.05
N SER A 172 11.96 -0.49 2.82
CA SER A 172 12.06 -1.45 1.72
C SER A 172 13.49 -1.67 1.19
N GLN A 173 14.48 -0.96 1.72
CA GLN A 173 15.89 -1.21 1.39
C GLN A 173 16.41 -2.52 2.00
N ILE A 174 15.81 -2.98 3.10
CA ILE A 174 16.21 -4.21 3.78
C ILE A 174 15.54 -5.40 3.10
N LYS A 175 16.35 -6.21 2.42
CA LYS A 175 15.93 -7.38 1.62
C LYS A 175 16.66 -8.63 2.10
N ASP A 176 16.58 -8.89 3.41
CA ASP A 176 17.20 -10.04 4.06
C ASP A 176 16.35 -11.32 3.91
N GLU A 177 16.80 -12.42 4.50
CA GLU A 177 16.13 -13.72 4.43
C GLU A 177 14.86 -13.83 5.29
N THR A 178 14.49 -12.77 6.03
CA THR A 178 13.23 -12.74 6.79
C THR A 178 12.02 -12.69 5.86
N ALA A 179 10.84 -13.03 6.38
CA ALA A 179 9.60 -12.90 5.61
C ALA A 179 9.38 -11.47 5.11
N LEU A 180 9.68 -10.45 5.94
CA LEU A 180 9.57 -9.05 5.57
C LEU A 180 10.62 -8.67 4.50
N GLY A 181 11.87 -9.13 4.64
CA GLY A 181 12.93 -8.86 3.67
C GLY A 181 12.61 -9.45 2.29
N LYS A 182 12.08 -10.69 2.25
CA LYS A 182 11.61 -11.32 1.00
C LYS A 182 10.42 -10.57 0.40
N LEU A 183 9.51 -10.07 1.23
CA LEU A 183 8.42 -9.22 0.76
C LEU A 183 8.96 -7.92 0.15
N MET A 184 9.92 -7.27 0.80
CA MET A 184 10.55 -6.07 0.25
C MET A 184 11.36 -6.34 -1.01
N HIS A 185 11.96 -7.52 -1.17
CA HIS A 185 12.53 -7.96 -2.44
C HIS A 185 11.46 -7.98 -3.54
N ASP A 186 10.30 -8.58 -3.28
CA ASP A 186 9.21 -8.70 -4.26
C ASP A 186 8.66 -7.33 -4.68
N PHE A 187 8.71 -6.33 -3.79
CA PHE A 187 8.31 -4.96 -4.12
C PHE A 187 9.15 -4.31 -5.23
N PHE A 188 10.36 -4.81 -5.48
CA PHE A 188 11.26 -4.29 -6.53
C PHE A 188 11.35 -5.19 -7.77
N CYS A 189 10.73 -6.37 -7.75
CA CYS A 189 10.71 -7.25 -8.92
C CYS A 189 9.88 -6.67 -10.06
N THR A 190 10.43 -6.69 -11.25
CA THR A 190 9.70 -6.37 -12.50
C THR A 190 9.10 -7.61 -13.16
N ASP A 191 9.62 -8.79 -12.88
CA ASP A 191 9.07 -10.07 -13.36
C ASP A 191 8.52 -10.89 -12.19
N ALA A 192 7.31 -11.42 -12.36
CA ALA A 192 6.66 -12.28 -11.36
C ALA A 192 7.45 -13.56 -11.07
N LYS A 193 8.30 -14.02 -12.01
CA LYS A 193 9.13 -15.21 -11.83
C LYS A 193 10.24 -15.04 -10.80
N ASP A 194 10.65 -13.80 -10.57
CA ASP A 194 11.72 -13.46 -9.63
C ASP A 194 11.17 -13.25 -8.20
N MET A 195 9.85 -13.29 -8.02
CA MET A 195 9.19 -13.06 -6.75
C MET A 195 9.18 -14.33 -5.87
N PHE A 196 9.37 -14.15 -4.56
CA PHE A 196 9.30 -15.23 -3.58
C PHE A 196 7.87 -15.67 -3.26
N TYR A 197 6.92 -14.74 -3.27
CA TYR A 197 5.57 -15.00 -2.80
C TYR A 197 4.58 -15.19 -3.95
N SER A 198 4.10 -16.42 -4.12
CA SER A 198 3.23 -16.82 -5.23
C SER A 198 1.91 -16.03 -5.27
N VAL A 199 1.35 -15.65 -4.12
CA VAL A 199 0.11 -14.84 -4.07
C VAL A 199 0.30 -13.50 -4.78
N LEU A 200 1.42 -12.83 -4.54
CA LEU A 200 1.77 -11.56 -5.20
C LEU A 200 2.21 -11.80 -6.64
N ALA A 201 3.06 -12.80 -6.88
CA ALA A 201 3.55 -13.15 -8.21
C ALA A 201 2.41 -13.43 -9.19
N ASN A 202 1.40 -14.20 -8.79
CA ASN A 202 0.24 -14.51 -9.61
C ASN A 202 -0.54 -13.25 -9.98
N ARG A 203 -0.74 -12.33 -9.03
CA ARG A 203 -1.47 -11.09 -9.26
C ARG A 203 -0.69 -10.13 -10.18
N VAL A 204 0.62 -9.99 -9.96
CA VAL A 204 1.52 -9.22 -10.82
C VAL A 204 1.52 -9.78 -12.25
N GLN A 205 1.63 -11.11 -12.38
CA GLN A 205 1.58 -11.78 -13.68
C GLN A 205 0.26 -11.54 -14.39
N TYR A 206 -0.86 -11.61 -13.70
CA TYR A 206 -2.20 -11.34 -14.25
C TYR A 206 -2.25 -9.96 -14.91
N PHE A 207 -1.86 -8.89 -14.22
CA PHE A 207 -1.85 -7.55 -14.82
C PHE A 207 -0.91 -7.43 -16.01
N LYS A 208 0.28 -8.01 -15.92
CA LYS A 208 1.27 -7.96 -17.01
C LYS A 208 0.88 -8.82 -18.23
N GLN A 209 -0.02 -9.79 -18.06
CA GLN A 209 -0.58 -10.60 -19.15
C GLN A 209 -1.79 -9.93 -19.81
N ILE A 210 -2.70 -9.30 -19.05
CA ILE A 210 -3.86 -8.57 -19.62
C ILE A 210 -3.39 -7.51 -20.60
N GLY A 211 -2.32 -6.79 -20.27
CA GLY A 211 -1.72 -5.85 -21.21
C GLY A 211 -1.26 -6.48 -22.54
N ARG A 212 -1.06 -7.82 -22.60
CA ARG A 212 -0.74 -8.56 -23.83
C ARG A 212 -1.97 -9.07 -24.58
N ALA A 213 -3.08 -9.30 -23.89
CA ALA A 213 -4.27 -9.95 -24.48
C ALA A 213 -5.17 -9.00 -25.27
N HIS A 214 -4.87 -7.71 -25.28
CA HIS A 214 -5.59 -6.69 -26.03
C HIS A 214 -4.81 -6.24 -27.28
N VAL A 215 -3.99 -7.12 -27.83
CA VAL A 215 -3.28 -6.97 -29.12
C VAL A 215 -3.99 -7.74 -30.22
#